data_55369dbd3ff660485f0e8f771def4f9b
#
_entry.id   55369dbd3ff660485f0e8f771def4f9b
#
_cell.length_a   1.000
_cell.length_b   1.000
_cell.length_c   1.000
_cell.angle_alpha   90.00
_cell.angle_beta   90.00
_cell.angle_gamma   90.00
#
_symmetry.space_group_name_H-M   'P 1'
#
loop_
_entity.id
_entity.type
_entity.pdbx_description
1 polymer ?
#
loop_
_entity_poly.entity_id
_entity_poly.type
_entity_poly.pdbx_seq_one_letter_code
_entity_poly.pdbx_strand_id
1 'polypeptide(L)'
;MRLRNIKGARESIEASPYVILDPENYKGRWQEVFENDHSLRLEVGMGKGQFIMEQARRHPEVNFIGIEMYSSVLIRALQKMEEEELPNLKFLRVDAQTLPECFGPGEVDRIYLNF
;
A
#
# COMPACT_ATOMS: atom_id res chain seq x y z
N MET A 1 -19.18 -2.40 13.97
CA MET A 1 -18.32 -3.53 13.63
C MET A 1 -17.03 -3.47 14.43
N ARG A 2 -16.60 -4.61 14.89
CA ARG A 2 -15.35 -4.68 15.63
C ARG A 2 -14.21 -4.94 14.66
N LEU A 3 -13.37 -3.94 14.48
CA LEU A 3 -12.31 -4.00 13.48
C LEU A 3 -11.31 -5.12 13.74
N ARG A 4 -10.93 -5.32 15.00
CA ARG A 4 -9.91 -6.31 15.36
C ARG A 4 -10.32 -7.77 15.19
N ASN A 5 -11.61 -8.03 14.99
CA ASN A 5 -12.13 -9.40 14.99
C ASN A 5 -12.62 -9.89 13.63
N ILE A 6 -12.11 -9.32 12.56
CA ILE A 6 -12.42 -9.82 11.23
C ILE A 6 -11.64 -11.12 11.04
N LYS A 7 -12.39 -12.22 11.04
CA LYS A 7 -11.79 -13.54 10.89
C LYS A 7 -11.18 -13.70 9.50
N GLY A 8 -9.98 -14.23 9.45
CA GLY A 8 -9.30 -14.46 8.20
C GLY A 8 -8.61 -13.24 7.61
N ALA A 9 -8.65 -12.09 8.30
CA ALA A 9 -8.03 -10.86 7.78
C ALA A 9 -6.53 -11.04 7.58
N ARG A 10 -5.84 -11.63 8.55
CA ARG A 10 -4.39 -11.85 8.44
C ARG A 10 -4.06 -12.77 7.26
N GLU A 11 -4.78 -13.88 7.15
CA GLU A 11 -4.55 -14.83 6.08
C GLU A 11 -4.82 -14.21 4.71
N SER A 12 -5.86 -13.40 4.60
CA SER A 12 -6.18 -12.71 3.36
C SER A 12 -5.09 -11.71 2.99
N ILE A 13 -4.55 -11.00 3.97
CA ILE A 13 -3.47 -10.05 3.74
C ILE A 13 -2.21 -10.78 3.28
N GLU A 14 -1.85 -11.86 3.95
CA GLU A 14 -0.65 -12.63 3.62
C GLU A 14 -0.73 -13.27 2.23
N ALA A 15 -1.94 -13.62 1.79
CA ALA A 15 -2.16 -14.25 0.49
C ALA A 15 -2.35 -13.24 -0.64
N SER A 16 -2.52 -11.96 -0.34
CA SER A 16 -2.85 -10.97 -1.35
C SER A 16 -1.63 -10.59 -2.20
N PRO A 17 -1.77 -10.58 -3.54
CA PRO A 17 -0.69 -10.13 -4.42
C PRO A 17 -0.46 -8.62 -4.35
N TYR A 18 -1.36 -7.88 -3.69
CA TYR A 18 -1.25 -6.42 -3.58
C TYR A 18 -0.51 -5.97 -2.33
N VAL A 19 -0.25 -6.88 -1.38
CA VAL A 19 0.42 -6.55 -0.13
C VAL A 19 1.87 -7.01 -0.18
N ILE A 20 2.78 -6.10 0.17
CA ILE A 20 4.20 -6.43 0.28
C ILE A 20 4.47 -6.71 1.76
N LEU A 21 4.80 -7.95 2.09
CA LEU A 21 4.93 -8.40 3.48
C LEU A 21 6.29 -8.08 4.09
N ASP A 22 7.29 -7.86 3.24
CA ASP A 22 8.67 -7.66 3.68
C ASP A 22 9.23 -6.37 3.03
N PRO A 23 8.60 -5.21 3.30
CA PRO A 23 8.95 -3.99 2.56
C PRO A 23 10.39 -3.52 2.78
N GLU A 24 11.00 -3.85 3.92
CA GLU A 24 12.40 -3.49 4.19
C GLU A 24 13.36 -4.14 3.22
N ASN A 25 12.97 -5.26 2.62
CA ASN A 25 13.80 -5.94 1.62
C ASN A 25 13.81 -5.21 0.27
N TYR A 26 12.91 -4.25 0.09
CA TYR A 26 12.82 -3.51 -1.16
C TYR A 26 13.33 -2.08 -1.05
N LYS A 27 13.93 -1.71 0.08
CA LYS A 27 14.51 -0.38 0.25
C LYS A 27 15.50 -0.09 -0.86
N GLY A 28 15.26 0.98 -1.62
CA GLY A 28 16.07 1.33 -2.77
C GLY A 28 15.76 0.52 -4.02
N ARG A 29 14.82 -0.42 -3.95
CA ARG A 29 14.54 -1.36 -5.05
C ARG A 29 13.04 -1.47 -5.39
N TRP A 30 12.25 -0.46 -5.08
CA TRP A 30 10.81 -0.52 -5.35
C TRP A 30 10.47 -0.61 -6.84
N GLN A 31 11.40 -0.21 -7.70
CA GLN A 31 11.25 -0.41 -9.13
C GLN A 31 11.06 -1.89 -9.50
N GLU A 32 11.65 -2.78 -8.72
CA GLU A 32 11.52 -4.23 -8.96
C GLU A 32 10.11 -4.71 -8.65
N VAL A 33 9.47 -4.13 -7.63
CA VAL A 33 8.11 -4.50 -7.25
C VAL A 33 7.12 -4.11 -8.34
N PHE A 34 7.26 -2.90 -8.87
CA PHE A 34 6.35 -2.39 -9.89
C PHE A 34 6.79 -2.70 -11.32
N GLU A 35 8.01 -3.21 -11.49
CA GLU A 35 8.59 -3.56 -12.78
C GLU A 35 8.69 -2.35 -13.74
N ASN A 36 8.93 -1.18 -13.18
CA ASN A 36 9.14 0.06 -13.93
C ASN A 36 9.84 1.07 -13.02
N ASP A 37 10.24 2.21 -13.59
CA ASP A 37 10.95 3.28 -12.88
C ASP A 37 10.09 4.54 -12.71
N HIS A 38 8.77 4.36 -12.68
CA HIS A 38 7.86 5.48 -12.50
C HIS A 38 8.01 6.13 -11.12
N SER A 39 7.58 7.37 -11.03
CA SER A 39 7.52 8.12 -9.78
C SER A 39 6.73 7.34 -8.73
N LEU A 40 7.16 7.43 -7.47
CA LEU A 40 6.51 6.70 -6.37
C LEU A 40 5.90 7.67 -5.36
N ARG A 41 4.63 7.45 -5.05
CA ARG A 41 3.92 8.25 -4.06
C ARG A 41 3.30 7.36 -3.00
N LEU A 42 3.26 7.85 -1.75
CA LEU A 42 2.71 7.11 -0.62
C LEU A 42 1.49 7.82 -0.05
N GLU A 43 0.55 7.05 0.50
CA GLU A 43 -0.45 7.59 1.40
C GLU A 43 -0.30 6.90 2.75
N VAL A 44 -0.10 7.66 3.82
CA VAL A 44 -0.01 7.15 5.18
C VAL A 44 -1.37 7.32 5.85
N GLY A 45 -1.87 6.22 6.44
CA GLY A 45 -3.20 6.22 7.04
C GLY A 45 -4.27 6.16 5.97
N MET A 46 -4.13 5.25 5.03
CA MET A 46 -5.00 5.20 3.86
C MET A 46 -6.44 4.74 4.15
N GLY A 47 -6.68 4.18 5.34
CA GLY A 47 -8.00 3.67 5.67
C GLY A 47 -8.45 2.59 4.71
N LYS A 48 -9.66 2.74 4.15
CA LYS A 48 -10.22 1.76 3.21
C LYS A 48 -9.71 1.95 1.78
N GLY A 49 -8.76 2.85 1.58
CA GLY A 49 -8.08 3.00 0.30
C GLY A 49 -8.78 3.87 -0.73
N GLN A 50 -9.85 4.58 -0.36
CA GLN A 50 -10.63 5.34 -1.33
C GLN A 50 -9.80 6.40 -2.05
N PHE A 51 -9.03 7.19 -1.30
CA PHE A 51 -8.21 8.25 -1.89
C PHE A 51 -7.12 7.68 -2.79
N ILE A 52 -6.35 6.73 -2.28
CA ILE A 52 -5.19 6.24 -3.03
C ILE A 52 -5.61 5.45 -4.28
N MET A 53 -6.72 4.73 -4.20
CA MET A 53 -7.24 4.03 -5.38
C MET A 53 -7.69 5.01 -6.45
N GLU A 54 -8.32 6.11 -6.05
CA GLU A 54 -8.70 7.17 -6.98
C GLU A 54 -7.46 7.77 -7.65
N GLN A 55 -6.40 8.02 -6.87
CA GLN A 55 -5.15 8.56 -7.40
C GLN A 55 -4.50 7.58 -8.38
N ALA A 56 -4.45 6.30 -8.03
CA ALA A 56 -3.86 5.28 -8.88
C ALA A 56 -4.62 5.15 -10.19
N ARG A 57 -5.94 5.24 -10.13
CA ARG A 57 -6.79 5.16 -11.31
C ARG A 57 -6.56 6.33 -12.25
N ARG A 58 -6.38 7.54 -11.68
CA ARG A 58 -6.18 8.76 -12.46
C ARG A 58 -4.77 8.91 -13.01
N HIS A 59 -3.79 8.29 -12.37
CA HIS A 59 -2.38 8.45 -12.70
C HIS A 59 -1.71 7.10 -12.91
N PRO A 60 -2.04 6.40 -14.01
CA PRO A 60 -1.42 5.09 -14.27
C PRO A 60 0.07 5.17 -14.51
N GLU A 61 0.60 6.37 -14.78
CA GLU A 61 2.03 6.60 -14.99
C GLU A 61 2.80 6.77 -13.68
N VAL A 62 2.12 6.72 -12.53
CA VAL A 62 2.72 6.87 -11.20
C VAL A 62 2.46 5.62 -10.40
N ASN A 63 3.45 5.20 -9.61
CA ASN A 63 3.29 4.08 -8.68
C ASN A 63 2.84 4.60 -7.32
N PHE A 64 1.94 3.84 -6.67
CA PHE A 64 1.38 4.23 -5.39
C PHE A 64 1.52 3.11 -4.37
N ILE A 65 1.80 3.48 -3.13
CA ILE A 65 1.80 2.55 -2.00
C ILE A 65 0.93 3.15 -0.90
N GLY A 66 -0.07 2.39 -0.49
CA GLY A 66 -0.94 2.75 0.62
C GLY A 66 -0.49 2.06 1.89
N ILE A 67 -0.46 2.79 2.99
CA ILE A 67 0.01 2.29 4.28
C ILE A 67 -1.13 2.33 5.27
N GLU A 68 -1.44 1.17 5.84
CA GLU A 68 -2.49 1.02 6.83
C GLU A 68 -2.05 0.00 7.87
N MET A 69 -1.98 0.43 9.14
CA MET A 69 -1.51 -0.40 10.22
C MET A 69 -2.53 -1.45 10.67
N TYR A 70 -3.81 -1.16 10.53
CA TYR A 70 -4.88 -2.03 11.03
C TYR A 70 -5.37 -3.01 9.97
N SER A 71 -5.16 -4.30 10.23
CA SER A 71 -5.53 -5.37 9.30
C SER A 71 -7.00 -5.33 8.91
N SER A 72 -7.88 -5.07 9.88
CA SER A 72 -9.32 -5.04 9.65
C SER A 72 -9.76 -3.91 8.72
N VAL A 73 -8.98 -2.83 8.67
CA VAL A 73 -9.25 -1.72 7.76
C VAL A 73 -8.64 -2.01 6.40
N LEU A 74 -7.39 -2.49 6.39
CA LEU A 74 -6.68 -2.80 5.15
C LEU A 74 -7.44 -3.81 4.29
N ILE A 75 -8.07 -4.79 4.90
CA ILE A 75 -8.79 -5.82 4.14
C ILE A 75 -9.92 -5.23 3.30
N ARG A 76 -10.49 -4.10 3.70
CA ARG A 76 -11.51 -3.42 2.91
C ARG A 76 -10.95 -2.92 1.59
N ALA A 77 -9.72 -2.39 1.63
CA ALA A 77 -9.03 -1.95 0.41
C ALA A 77 -8.72 -3.15 -0.49
N LEU A 78 -8.31 -4.27 0.11
CA LEU A 78 -8.03 -5.48 -0.67
C LEU A 78 -9.26 -6.00 -1.38
N GLN A 79 -10.42 -5.94 -0.74
CA GLN A 79 -11.68 -6.35 -1.36
C GLN A 79 -11.99 -5.50 -2.58
N LYS A 80 -11.71 -4.20 -2.52
CA LYS A 80 -11.91 -3.31 -3.66
C LYS A 80 -10.92 -3.61 -4.78
N MET A 81 -9.67 -3.95 -4.43
CA MET A 81 -8.66 -4.27 -5.42
C MET A 81 -8.96 -5.54 -6.19
N GLU A 82 -9.64 -6.50 -5.57
CA GLU A 82 -10.05 -7.71 -6.27
C GLU A 82 -10.98 -7.41 -7.44
N GLU A 83 -11.74 -6.33 -7.35
CA GLU A 83 -12.65 -5.93 -8.41
C GLU A 83 -11.98 -5.04 -9.46
N GLU A 84 -10.98 -4.27 -9.06
CA GLU A 84 -10.42 -3.25 -9.94
C GLU A 84 -9.02 -3.55 -10.46
N GLU A 85 -8.21 -4.27 -9.70
CA GLU A 85 -6.88 -4.75 -10.09
C GLU A 85 -5.97 -3.65 -10.64
N LEU A 86 -5.74 -2.60 -9.84
CA LEU A 86 -4.88 -1.48 -10.24
C LEU A 86 -3.40 -1.92 -10.18
N PRO A 87 -2.69 -2.01 -11.32
CA PRO A 87 -1.32 -2.54 -11.33
C PRO A 87 -0.28 -1.60 -10.71
N ASN A 88 -0.63 -0.33 -10.57
CA ASN A 88 0.27 0.68 -10.03
C ASN A 88 0.02 0.96 -8.54
N LEU A 89 -0.62 0.03 -7.82
CA LEU A 89 -0.94 0.21 -6.41
C LEU A 89 -0.58 -1.03 -5.61
N LYS A 90 0.18 -0.83 -4.54
CA LYS A 90 0.50 -1.88 -3.57
C LYS A 90 0.20 -1.35 -2.17
N PHE A 91 0.15 -2.26 -1.20
CA PHE A 91 -0.17 -1.90 0.19
C PHE A 91 0.88 -2.43 1.15
N LEU A 92 1.09 -1.69 2.24
CA LEU A 92 1.92 -2.12 3.35
C LEU A 92 1.11 -2.06 4.63
N ARG A 93 1.23 -3.10 5.45
CA ARG A 93 0.66 -3.11 6.80
C ARG A 93 1.78 -2.89 7.80
N VAL A 94 2.17 -1.63 7.95
CA VAL A 94 3.26 -1.25 8.85
C VAL A 94 2.89 0.01 9.62
N ASP A 95 3.61 0.23 10.72
CA ASP A 95 3.56 1.49 11.44
C ASP A 95 4.36 2.53 10.64
N ALA A 96 3.83 3.74 10.53
CA ALA A 96 4.50 4.80 9.78
C ALA A 96 5.91 5.10 10.28
N GLN A 97 6.19 4.81 11.55
CA GLN A 97 7.51 5.02 12.12
C GLN A 97 8.59 4.15 11.45
N THR A 98 8.19 3.06 10.80
CA THR A 98 9.14 2.15 10.16
C THR A 98 9.43 2.52 8.70
N LEU A 99 8.80 3.56 8.16
CA LEU A 99 8.98 3.93 6.76
C LEU A 99 10.43 4.21 6.35
N PRO A 100 11.28 4.83 7.20
CA PRO A 100 12.68 5.02 6.81
C PRO A 100 13.43 3.71 6.60
N GLU A 101 12.94 2.60 7.15
CA GLU A 101 13.55 1.29 6.95
C GLU A 101 13.08 0.63 5.66
N CYS A 102 12.00 1.15 5.08
CA CYS A 102 11.38 0.58 3.89
C CYS A 102 11.71 1.34 2.61
N PHE A 103 12.11 2.61 2.72
CA PHE A 103 12.39 3.45 1.55
C PHE A 103 13.73 4.15 1.68
N GLY A 104 14.48 4.19 0.59
CA GLY A 104 15.76 4.85 0.54
C GLY A 104 15.65 6.34 0.26
N PRO A 105 16.76 7.09 0.40
CA PRO A 105 16.78 8.52 0.12
C PRO A 105 16.35 8.80 -1.32
N GLY A 106 15.42 9.74 -1.48
CA GLY A 106 14.98 10.15 -2.80
C GLY A 106 14.09 9.16 -3.54
N GLU A 107 13.73 8.04 -2.89
CA GLU A 107 12.92 7.00 -3.54
C GLU A 107 11.45 7.38 -3.63
N VAL A 108 10.95 8.13 -2.66
CA VAL A 108 9.54 8.56 -2.61
C VAL A 108 9.44 10.01 -3.04
N ASP A 109 8.57 10.29 -4.01
CA ASP A 109 8.42 11.63 -4.57
C ASP A 109 7.39 12.48 -3.85
N ARG A 110 6.39 11.84 -3.24
CA ARG A 110 5.34 12.56 -2.52
C ARG A 110 4.70 11.66 -1.47
N ILE A 111 4.32 12.25 -0.34
CA ILE A 111 3.60 11.55 0.72
C ILE A 111 2.31 12.32 1.01
N TYR A 112 1.19 11.61 1.00
CA TYR A 112 -0.09 12.12 1.42
C TYR A 112 -0.37 11.63 2.85
N LEU A 113 -0.71 12.55 3.75
CA LEU A 113 -1.03 12.24 5.13
C LEU A 113 -2.53 12.46 5.34
N ASN A 114 -3.28 11.40 5.40
CA ASN A 114 -4.73 11.45 5.57
C ASN A 114 -5.14 10.66 6.81
N PHE A 115 -5.17 11.33 7.94
CA PHE A 115 -5.56 10.73 9.20
C PHE A 115 -7.01 10.99 9.52
#